data_eccdaad470b838b1d10cd3c137e7dcac
#
_entry.id   eccdaad470b838b1d10cd3c137e7dcac
#
_cell.length_a   1.000
_cell.length_b   1.000
_cell.length_c   1.000
_cell.angle_alpha   90.00
_cell.angle_beta   90.00
_cell.angle_gamma   90.00
#
_symmetry.space_group_name_H-M   'P 1'
#
loop_
_entity.id
_entity.type
_entity.pdbx_description
1 polymer ?
#
loop_
_entity_poly.entity_id
_entity_poly.type
_entity_poly.pdbx_seq_one_letter_code
_entity_poly.pdbx_strand_id
1 'polypeptide(L)'
;MICKGIRRGQLRTRCEPISCHVNRNRNVAVNRTGNAAYYRGGNVRITNNWRGDAFRGQRYAAFRNYNRQWHDRSWWRSHYTRIIFVTSGWWYWNAGYWFPAWGYAPSVSYVYDGPIYGYNGLSPDRVTVNVQEQLAAAGYYDGPIDGVLGPMTREAIAAYQADNGLAVTSAIDEPTLATMGLV
;
A
#
# COMPACT_ATOMS: atom_id res chain seq x y z
N MET A 1 2.72 57.46 -9.28
CA MET A 1 3.96 58.17 -9.66
C MET A 1 5.04 57.13 -9.91
N ILE A 2 5.39 57.02 -11.18
CA ILE A 2 6.63 56.58 -11.80
C ILE A 2 7.03 55.10 -11.68
N CYS A 3 6.76 54.37 -12.76
CA CYS A 3 7.46 53.20 -13.22
C CYS A 3 8.88 53.52 -13.69
N LYS A 4 9.84 52.61 -13.45
CA LYS A 4 11.08 52.37 -14.26
C LYS A 4 11.74 51.11 -13.68
N GLY A 5 12.20 50.13 -14.41
CA GLY A 5 12.48 49.91 -15.79
C GLY A 5 12.75 48.43 -16.06
N ILE A 6 12.36 48.00 -17.22
CA ILE A 6 12.53 46.67 -17.78
C ILE A 6 14.01 46.46 -18.14
N ARG A 7 14.60 45.33 -17.77
CA ARG A 7 15.74 44.75 -18.50
C ARG A 7 15.43 43.35 -18.96
N ARG A 8 15.41 43.20 -20.27
CA ARG A 8 15.34 41.95 -21.01
C ARG A 8 16.61 41.13 -20.75
N GLY A 9 16.44 39.82 -20.68
CA GLY A 9 17.57 38.93 -20.96
C GLY A 9 17.44 37.55 -20.31
N GLN A 10 17.17 36.58 -21.17
CA GLN A 10 17.47 35.15 -21.08
C GLN A 10 16.46 34.23 -20.37
N LEU A 11 15.54 33.76 -21.20
CA LEU A 11 14.95 32.45 -21.13
C LEU A 11 16.06 31.38 -21.09
N ARG A 12 16.23 30.74 -19.99
CA ARG A 12 16.83 29.39 -19.93
C ARG A 12 15.81 28.47 -19.36
N THR A 13 15.11 27.79 -20.24
CA THR A 13 14.35 26.56 -19.92
C THR A 13 15.34 25.50 -19.51
N ARG A 14 15.53 25.32 -18.23
CA ARG A 14 16.15 24.12 -17.66
C ARG A 14 15.04 23.36 -17.03
N CYS A 15 14.56 22.32 -17.71
CA CYS A 15 13.79 21.26 -17.07
C CYS A 15 14.73 20.57 -16.07
N GLU A 16 14.64 20.92 -14.81
CA GLU A 16 15.24 20.12 -13.76
C GLU A 16 14.37 18.89 -13.51
N PRO A 17 14.97 17.71 -13.34
CA PRO A 17 14.21 16.51 -12.99
C PRO A 17 13.52 16.77 -11.65
N ILE A 18 12.24 16.39 -11.58
CA ILE A 18 11.42 16.44 -10.38
C ILE A 18 12.11 15.56 -9.32
N SER A 19 12.90 16.20 -8.49
CA SER A 19 13.46 15.59 -7.30
C SER A 19 12.32 15.36 -6.33
N CYS A 20 12.01 14.11 -6.00
CA CYS A 20 11.09 13.74 -4.94
C CYS A 20 11.59 14.36 -3.62
N HIS A 21 11.12 15.54 -3.29
CA HIS A 21 11.39 16.17 -2.00
C HIS A 21 10.38 15.60 -0.99
N VAL A 22 10.83 14.59 -0.27
CA VAL A 22 10.18 14.19 0.99
C VAL A 22 10.17 15.41 1.91
N ASN A 23 8.99 15.93 2.17
CA ASN A 23 8.79 17.08 3.06
C ASN A 23 9.16 16.67 4.50
N ARG A 24 10.40 17.00 4.92
CA ARG A 24 11.02 16.56 6.18
C ARG A 24 10.56 17.36 7.42
N ASN A 25 9.49 18.14 7.33
CA ASN A 25 9.11 19.01 8.44
C ASN A 25 7.67 18.79 8.88
N ARG A 26 7.42 17.66 9.56
CA ARG A 26 6.27 17.54 10.46
C ARG A 26 6.76 17.05 11.81
N ASN A 27 6.72 17.93 12.81
CA ASN A 27 6.75 17.58 14.22
C ASN A 27 5.44 16.88 14.56
N VAL A 28 5.33 15.59 14.24
CA VAL A 28 4.29 14.74 14.79
C VAL A 28 4.78 14.28 16.14
N ALA A 29 4.00 14.56 17.18
CA ALA A 29 4.29 14.14 18.54
C ALA A 29 4.46 12.61 18.56
N VAL A 30 5.71 12.17 18.75
CA VAL A 30 6.10 10.77 18.77
C VAL A 30 5.49 10.11 19.99
N ASN A 31 4.56 9.19 19.80
CA ASN A 31 4.11 8.31 20.87
C ASN A 31 5.25 7.34 21.20
N ARG A 32 5.55 7.23 22.50
CA ARG A 32 6.80 6.80 23.12
C ARG A 32 7.12 5.30 23.09
N THR A 33 6.77 4.56 22.08
CA THR A 33 7.30 3.22 21.90
C THR A 33 8.31 3.25 20.76
N GLY A 34 9.55 3.00 21.04
CA GLY A 34 10.79 3.27 20.29
C GLY A 34 10.92 2.78 18.83
N ASN A 35 9.82 2.51 18.14
CA ASN A 35 9.83 2.00 16.77
C ASN A 35 9.55 3.07 15.68
N ALA A 36 9.00 4.22 16.03
CA ALA A 36 8.66 5.26 15.06
C ALA A 36 9.89 5.88 14.35
N ALA A 37 11.04 5.92 15.01
CA ALA A 37 12.29 6.42 14.42
C ALA A 37 12.87 5.48 13.35
N TYR A 38 12.54 4.19 13.43
CA TYR A 38 13.05 3.18 12.51
C TYR A 38 12.40 3.28 11.11
N TYR A 39 11.18 3.79 11.04
CA TYR A 39 10.39 3.89 9.80
C TYR A 39 10.50 5.25 9.10
N ARG A 40 11.08 6.27 9.73
CA ARG A 40 11.33 7.58 9.12
C ARG A 40 12.55 7.56 8.20
N GLY A 41 12.36 7.09 6.96
CA GLY A 41 13.37 7.19 5.89
C GLY A 41 14.55 6.25 6.01
N GLY A 42 14.48 5.24 6.86
CA GLY A 42 15.39 4.13 6.90
C GLY A 42 14.77 2.94 6.17
N ASN A 43 15.57 2.15 5.47
CA ASN A 43 15.21 0.95 4.73
C ASN A 43 14.27 0.03 5.52
N VAL A 44 12.96 0.29 5.46
CA VAL A 44 11.96 -0.64 5.99
C VAL A 44 12.04 -1.89 5.13
N ARG A 45 12.59 -2.95 5.68
CA ARG A 45 12.60 -4.24 4.99
C ARG A 45 11.17 -4.79 4.98
N ILE A 46 10.46 -4.53 3.90
CA ILE A 46 9.13 -5.08 3.67
C ILE A 46 9.25 -6.59 3.55
N THR A 47 8.76 -7.30 4.54
CA THR A 47 8.69 -8.77 4.52
C THR A 47 7.24 -9.21 4.61
N ASN A 48 6.89 -10.30 3.90
CA ASN A 48 5.60 -10.96 4.05
C ASN A 48 5.61 -11.94 5.23
N ASN A 49 6.40 -11.67 6.26
CA ASN A 49 6.48 -12.52 7.44
C ASN A 49 5.54 -12.01 8.55
N TRP A 50 4.30 -12.49 8.53
CA TRP A 50 3.27 -12.13 9.51
C TRP A 50 3.10 -13.17 10.64
N ARG A 51 4.16 -13.93 10.97
CA ARG A 51 4.12 -15.00 11.99
C ARG A 51 4.54 -14.57 13.38
N GLY A 52 5.02 -13.33 13.52
CA GLY A 52 5.46 -12.77 14.80
C GLY A 52 4.31 -12.48 15.77
N ASP A 53 4.65 -12.21 17.02
CA ASP A 53 3.72 -11.97 18.12
C ASP A 53 2.76 -10.79 17.89
N ALA A 54 3.19 -9.79 17.15
CA ALA A 54 2.36 -8.65 16.77
C ALA A 54 1.12 -9.02 15.94
N PHE A 55 1.12 -10.21 15.31
CA PHE A 55 0.05 -10.67 14.42
C PHE A 55 -0.81 -11.79 15.01
N ARG A 56 -0.79 -11.99 16.35
CA ARG A 56 -1.55 -13.06 17.01
C ARG A 56 -3.07 -12.84 17.01
N GLY A 57 -3.54 -11.61 16.89
CA GLY A 57 -4.95 -11.28 16.87
C GLY A 57 -5.73 -11.91 15.71
N GLN A 58 -7.06 -12.11 15.91
CA GLN A 58 -7.96 -12.67 14.88
C GLN A 58 -7.97 -11.86 13.61
N ARG A 59 -7.85 -10.53 13.71
CA ARG A 59 -7.80 -9.58 12.57
C ARG A 59 -6.62 -9.83 11.62
N TYR A 60 -5.56 -10.50 12.08
CA TYR A 60 -4.40 -10.84 11.27
C TYR A 60 -4.36 -12.32 10.85
N ALA A 61 -5.44 -13.07 11.09
CA ALA A 61 -5.47 -14.51 10.79
C ALA A 61 -5.24 -14.80 9.30
N ALA A 62 -5.81 -14.00 8.40
CA ALA A 62 -5.62 -14.14 6.97
C ALA A 62 -4.15 -13.97 6.56
N PHE A 63 -3.43 -13.03 7.19
CA PHE A 63 -2.01 -12.79 6.96
C PHE A 63 -1.15 -13.90 7.54
N ARG A 64 -1.38 -14.25 8.83
CA ARG A 64 -0.61 -15.29 9.52
C ARG A 64 -0.71 -16.65 8.86
N ASN A 65 -1.89 -17.00 8.34
CA ASN A 65 -2.17 -18.28 7.71
C ASN A 65 -1.94 -18.24 6.19
N TYR A 66 -1.54 -17.10 5.64
CA TYR A 66 -1.30 -16.99 4.21
C TYR A 66 -0.19 -17.94 3.79
N ASN A 67 -0.49 -18.75 2.78
CA ASN A 67 0.45 -19.59 2.07
C ASN A 67 0.13 -19.52 0.59
N ARG A 68 1.14 -19.23 -0.23
CA ARG A 68 1.01 -19.20 -1.67
C ARG A 68 0.58 -20.57 -2.19
N GLN A 69 -0.55 -20.61 -2.89
CA GLN A 69 -1.06 -21.80 -3.56
C GLN A 69 -0.94 -21.61 -5.07
N TRP A 70 -0.46 -22.63 -5.76
CA TRP A 70 -0.33 -22.63 -7.20
C TRP A 70 -1.23 -23.70 -7.81
N HIS A 71 -2.27 -23.25 -8.53
CA HIS A 71 -3.23 -24.15 -9.18
C HIS A 71 -3.58 -23.63 -10.56
N ASP A 72 -4.04 -24.52 -11.44
CA ASP A 72 -4.55 -24.13 -12.74
C ASP A 72 -5.91 -23.45 -12.67
N ARG A 73 -6.35 -22.91 -13.80
CA ARG A 73 -7.62 -22.16 -13.91
C ARG A 73 -8.84 -23.02 -13.56
N SER A 74 -8.83 -24.30 -13.89
CA SER A 74 -9.96 -25.20 -13.63
C SER A 74 -10.14 -25.43 -12.14
N TRP A 75 -9.02 -25.67 -11.46
CA TRP A 75 -9.01 -25.81 -10.02
C TRP A 75 -9.53 -24.54 -9.32
N TRP A 76 -9.03 -23.36 -9.68
CA TRP A 76 -9.48 -22.11 -9.09
C TRP A 76 -10.97 -21.89 -9.26
N ARG A 77 -11.53 -22.15 -10.46
CA ARG A 77 -12.95 -21.99 -10.76
C ARG A 77 -13.84 -22.98 -10.04
N SER A 78 -13.35 -24.16 -9.72
CA SER A 78 -14.12 -25.15 -8.96
C SER A 78 -14.17 -24.86 -7.45
N HIS A 79 -13.21 -24.06 -6.92
CA HIS A 79 -13.09 -23.78 -5.49
C HIS A 79 -13.58 -22.39 -5.09
N TYR A 80 -13.56 -21.42 -6.01
CA TYR A 80 -13.95 -20.05 -5.71
C TYR A 80 -14.90 -19.49 -6.78
N THR A 81 -15.98 -18.90 -6.30
CA THR A 81 -17.02 -18.32 -7.18
C THR A 81 -16.68 -16.91 -7.65
N ARG A 82 -15.88 -16.18 -6.89
CA ARG A 82 -15.51 -14.80 -7.21
C ARG A 82 -14.02 -14.69 -7.49
N ILE A 83 -13.71 -14.67 -8.78
CA ILE A 83 -12.35 -14.51 -9.31
C ILE A 83 -12.39 -13.40 -10.35
N ILE A 84 -11.55 -12.39 -10.20
CA ILE A 84 -11.51 -11.21 -11.06
C ILE A 84 -10.09 -10.94 -11.55
N PHE A 85 -9.99 -10.31 -12.72
CA PHE A 85 -8.73 -9.77 -13.22
C PHE A 85 -8.68 -8.27 -12.94
N VAL A 86 -7.59 -7.82 -12.34
CA VAL A 86 -7.28 -6.41 -12.16
C VAL A 86 -5.85 -6.14 -12.65
N THR A 87 -5.43 -4.89 -12.66
CA THR A 87 -4.15 -4.43 -13.24
C THR A 87 -2.94 -5.29 -12.86
N SER A 88 -2.93 -5.84 -11.67
CA SER A 88 -1.81 -6.63 -11.12
C SER A 88 -1.98 -8.15 -11.19
N GLY A 89 -3.06 -8.67 -11.80
CA GLY A 89 -3.26 -10.10 -11.97
C GLY A 89 -4.66 -10.62 -11.63
N TRP A 90 -4.78 -11.95 -11.50
CA TRP A 90 -6.01 -12.62 -11.11
C TRP A 90 -6.11 -12.75 -9.60
N TRP A 91 -7.25 -12.35 -9.04
CA TRP A 91 -7.49 -12.34 -7.61
C TRP A 91 -8.77 -13.11 -7.29
N TYR A 92 -8.74 -13.94 -6.25
CA TYR A 92 -9.92 -14.61 -5.73
C TYR A 92 -10.33 -14.04 -4.38
N TRP A 93 -11.64 -14.05 -4.15
CA TRP A 93 -12.24 -13.61 -2.90
C TRP A 93 -12.44 -14.78 -1.95
N ASN A 94 -11.99 -14.63 -0.71
CA ASN A 94 -12.25 -15.58 0.35
C ASN A 94 -12.28 -14.88 1.72
N ALA A 95 -13.33 -15.16 2.52
CA ALA A 95 -13.45 -14.74 3.92
C ALA A 95 -13.10 -13.26 4.20
N GLY A 96 -13.57 -12.34 3.36
CA GLY A 96 -13.32 -10.90 3.57
C GLY A 96 -12.02 -10.38 2.95
N TYR A 97 -11.27 -11.23 2.25
CA TYR A 97 -9.99 -10.85 1.67
C TYR A 97 -9.88 -11.24 0.20
N TRP A 98 -9.09 -10.45 -0.53
CA TRP A 98 -8.60 -10.78 -1.83
C TRP A 98 -7.23 -11.44 -1.74
N PHE A 99 -7.03 -12.50 -2.52
CA PHE A 99 -5.78 -13.25 -2.58
C PHE A 99 -5.33 -13.42 -4.03
N PRO A 100 -4.02 -13.43 -4.31
CA PRO A 100 -3.51 -13.72 -5.64
C PRO A 100 -3.79 -15.17 -6.06
N ALA A 101 -4.42 -15.36 -7.23
CA ALA A 101 -4.71 -16.67 -7.81
C ALA A 101 -3.54 -17.17 -8.67
N TRP A 102 -2.46 -17.59 -8.02
CA TRP A 102 -1.26 -18.06 -8.69
C TRP A 102 -1.53 -19.27 -9.58
N GLY A 103 -1.01 -19.23 -10.82
CA GLY A 103 -1.20 -20.30 -11.82
C GLY A 103 -2.53 -20.21 -12.57
N TYR A 104 -3.44 -19.29 -12.23
CA TYR A 104 -4.68 -19.09 -12.99
C TYR A 104 -4.42 -18.74 -14.46
N ALA A 105 -3.40 -17.95 -14.74
CA ALA A 105 -2.87 -17.70 -16.07
C ALA A 105 -1.35 -17.74 -16.06
N PRO A 106 -0.70 -18.38 -17.05
CA PRO A 106 0.75 -18.66 -17.00
C PRO A 106 1.64 -17.42 -17.08
N SER A 107 1.14 -16.31 -17.63
CA SER A 107 1.92 -15.09 -17.90
C SER A 107 1.72 -13.99 -16.86
N VAL A 108 1.07 -14.27 -15.73
CA VAL A 108 0.77 -13.24 -14.73
C VAL A 108 1.84 -13.24 -13.64
N SER A 109 2.38 -12.04 -13.39
CA SER A 109 3.29 -11.78 -12.27
C SER A 109 2.63 -10.81 -11.29
N TYR A 110 2.68 -11.14 -10.00
CA TYR A 110 2.11 -10.31 -8.95
C TYR A 110 3.19 -9.42 -8.33
N VAL A 111 2.92 -8.12 -8.27
CA VAL A 111 3.79 -7.15 -7.57
C VAL A 111 3.70 -7.36 -6.06
N TYR A 112 2.52 -7.75 -5.59
CA TYR A 112 2.27 -8.06 -4.19
C TYR A 112 1.75 -9.50 -4.04
N ASP A 113 2.35 -10.23 -3.10
CA ASP A 113 2.01 -11.61 -2.78
C ASP A 113 1.52 -11.71 -1.34
N GLY A 114 0.23 -11.53 -1.15
CA GLY A 114 -0.40 -11.56 0.15
C GLY A 114 -1.88 -11.17 0.10
N PRO A 115 -2.58 -11.25 1.25
CA PRO A 115 -3.98 -10.86 1.34
C PRO A 115 -4.16 -9.34 1.33
N ILE A 116 -5.26 -8.89 0.71
CA ILE A 116 -5.76 -7.50 0.77
C ILE A 116 -7.14 -7.56 1.41
N TYR A 117 -7.35 -6.86 2.53
CA TYR A 117 -8.68 -6.79 3.13
C TYR A 117 -9.64 -6.06 2.18
N GLY A 118 -10.79 -6.68 1.94
CA GLY A 118 -11.80 -6.13 1.06
C GLY A 118 -13.00 -5.61 1.84
N TYR A 119 -13.59 -4.52 1.37
CA TYR A 119 -14.78 -3.92 1.95
C TYR A 119 -15.70 -3.38 0.85
N ASN A 120 -16.98 -3.19 1.16
CA ASN A 120 -17.99 -2.63 0.27
C ASN A 120 -18.04 -3.28 -1.13
N GLY A 121 -17.60 -4.53 -1.26
CA GLY A 121 -17.58 -5.22 -2.56
C GLY A 121 -16.53 -4.70 -3.55
N LEU A 122 -15.62 -3.83 -3.13
CA LEU A 122 -14.57 -3.26 -3.98
C LEU A 122 -13.57 -4.32 -4.44
N SER A 123 -13.03 -4.12 -5.62
CA SER A 123 -11.91 -4.91 -6.15
C SER A 123 -10.58 -4.50 -5.47
N PRO A 124 -9.54 -5.36 -5.46
CA PRO A 124 -8.31 -5.10 -4.73
C PRO A 124 -7.56 -3.85 -5.22
N ASP A 125 -7.63 -3.53 -6.51
CA ASP A 125 -7.09 -2.29 -7.08
C ASP A 125 -7.84 -1.05 -6.55
N ARG A 126 -9.17 -1.10 -6.47
CA ARG A 126 -9.97 0.00 -5.93
C ARG A 126 -9.73 0.22 -4.44
N VAL A 127 -9.61 -0.85 -3.68
CA VAL A 127 -9.20 -0.75 -2.26
C VAL A 127 -7.83 -0.09 -2.17
N THR A 128 -6.89 -0.48 -3.03
CA THR A 128 -5.54 0.10 -3.04
C THR A 128 -5.54 1.57 -3.44
N VAL A 129 -6.35 1.99 -4.43
CA VAL A 129 -6.53 3.41 -4.78
C VAL A 129 -6.99 4.22 -3.58
N ASN A 130 -8.05 3.77 -2.90
CA ASN A 130 -8.56 4.48 -1.71
C ASN A 130 -7.49 4.63 -0.61
N VAL A 131 -6.68 3.59 -0.41
CA VAL A 131 -5.57 3.64 0.57
C VAL A 131 -4.46 4.60 0.11
N GLN A 132 -4.08 4.58 -1.17
CA GLN A 132 -3.09 5.52 -1.73
C GLN A 132 -3.56 6.97 -1.56
N GLU A 133 -4.84 7.26 -1.83
CA GLU A 133 -5.43 8.60 -1.64
C GLU A 133 -5.39 9.04 -0.17
N GLN A 134 -5.75 8.17 0.77
CA GLN A 134 -5.69 8.47 2.20
C GLN A 134 -4.24 8.70 2.69
N LEU A 135 -3.31 7.86 2.23
CA LEU A 135 -1.89 8.01 2.56
C LEU A 135 -1.31 9.31 1.98
N ALA A 136 -1.70 9.67 0.75
CA ALA A 136 -1.30 10.93 0.13
C ALA A 136 -1.86 12.14 0.88
N ALA A 137 -3.15 12.12 1.22
CA ALA A 137 -3.79 13.18 2.00
C ALA A 137 -3.14 13.34 3.39
N ALA A 138 -2.72 12.23 4.02
CA ALA A 138 -2.02 12.22 5.30
C ALA A 138 -0.51 12.54 5.19
N GLY A 139 0.03 12.64 3.96
CA GLY A 139 1.43 12.99 3.69
C GLY A 139 2.43 11.84 3.86
N TYR A 140 1.96 10.59 3.81
CA TYR A 140 2.81 9.38 3.82
C TYR A 140 3.18 8.90 2.42
N TYR A 141 2.44 9.32 1.39
CA TYR A 141 2.59 8.82 0.03
C TYR A 141 2.65 9.97 -0.98
N ASP A 142 3.64 9.94 -1.87
CA ASP A 142 3.85 10.89 -2.96
C ASP A 142 3.96 10.21 -4.33
N GLY A 143 3.68 8.91 -4.37
CA GLY A 143 3.69 8.11 -5.59
C GLY A 143 2.39 8.24 -6.41
N PRO A 144 2.30 7.53 -7.55
CA PRO A 144 1.11 7.52 -8.39
C PRO A 144 -0.07 6.81 -7.71
N ILE A 145 -1.28 7.34 -7.86
CA ILE A 145 -2.52 6.68 -7.45
C ILE A 145 -2.94 5.70 -8.55
N ASP A 146 -2.33 4.53 -8.58
CA ASP A 146 -2.43 3.55 -9.67
C ASP A 146 -3.15 2.24 -9.29
N GLY A 147 -3.52 2.09 -8.01
CA GLY A 147 -4.15 0.89 -7.50
C GLY A 147 -3.22 -0.31 -7.39
N VAL A 148 -1.91 -0.10 -7.50
CA VAL A 148 -0.90 -1.16 -7.36
C VAL A 148 -0.30 -1.13 -5.95
N LEU A 149 -0.41 -2.24 -5.24
CA LEU A 149 0.22 -2.40 -3.92
C LEU A 149 1.72 -2.73 -4.09
N GLY A 150 2.46 -1.77 -4.65
CA GLY A 150 3.89 -1.86 -4.90
C GLY A 150 4.76 -1.49 -3.69
N PRO A 151 6.09 -1.54 -3.81
CA PRO A 151 7.01 -1.23 -2.71
C PRO A 151 6.75 0.14 -2.07
N MET A 152 6.59 1.21 -2.86
CA MET A 152 6.33 2.56 -2.35
C MET A 152 5.04 2.64 -1.52
N THR A 153 3.95 2.06 -2.03
CA THR A 153 2.66 2.01 -1.30
C THR A 153 2.80 1.23 0.00
N ARG A 154 3.53 0.11 -0.02
CA ARG A 154 3.77 -0.74 1.15
C ARG A 154 4.64 -0.06 2.21
N GLU A 155 5.64 0.71 1.80
CA GLU A 155 6.46 1.55 2.70
C GLU A 155 5.61 2.64 3.36
N ALA A 156 4.77 3.31 2.60
CA ALA A 156 3.85 4.31 3.11
C ALA A 156 2.84 3.73 4.12
N ILE A 157 2.28 2.55 3.82
CA ILE A 157 1.41 1.81 4.76
C ILE A 157 2.19 1.48 6.03
N ALA A 158 3.41 0.96 5.93
CA ALA A 158 4.22 0.60 7.08
C ALA A 158 4.50 1.81 7.98
N ALA A 159 4.84 2.95 7.40
CA ALA A 159 5.05 4.19 8.13
C ALA A 159 3.77 4.66 8.82
N TYR A 160 2.64 4.64 8.12
CA TYR A 160 1.34 4.97 8.68
C TYR A 160 0.97 4.04 9.84
N GLN A 161 1.12 2.73 9.67
CA GLN A 161 0.86 1.72 10.71
C GLN A 161 1.71 1.97 11.95
N ALA A 162 3.01 2.21 11.78
CA ALA A 162 3.91 2.47 12.89
C ALA A 162 3.54 3.75 13.67
N ASP A 163 3.25 4.84 12.96
CA ASP A 163 2.89 6.13 13.57
C ASP A 163 1.54 6.08 14.31
N ASN A 164 0.64 5.18 13.89
CA ASN A 164 -0.66 4.97 14.53
C ASN A 164 -0.67 3.80 15.54
N GLY A 165 0.49 3.23 15.88
CA GLY A 165 0.60 2.16 16.88
C GLY A 165 -0.02 0.83 16.44
N LEU A 166 -0.20 0.61 15.14
CA LEU A 166 -0.70 -0.63 14.57
C LEU A 166 0.43 -1.65 14.38
N ALA A 167 0.07 -2.92 14.24
CA ALA A 167 1.03 -3.92 13.80
C ALA A 167 1.45 -3.63 12.36
N VAL A 168 2.76 -3.58 12.10
CA VAL A 168 3.31 -3.22 10.79
C VAL A 168 3.26 -4.41 9.86
N THR A 169 2.13 -4.57 9.18
CA THR A 169 1.94 -5.60 8.15
C THR A 169 2.54 -5.21 6.80
N SER A 170 2.73 -3.92 6.56
CA SER A 170 3.07 -3.34 5.24
C SER A 170 2.07 -3.79 4.17
N ALA A 171 0.83 -4.01 4.56
CA ALA A 171 -0.25 -4.50 3.72
C ALA A 171 -1.58 -3.85 4.11
N ILE A 172 -2.59 -4.00 3.27
CA ILE A 172 -3.92 -3.47 3.52
C ILE A 172 -4.69 -4.45 4.40
N ASP A 173 -4.71 -4.19 5.70
CA ASP A 173 -5.42 -4.95 6.72
C ASP A 173 -6.62 -4.18 7.29
N GLU A 174 -7.51 -4.88 7.99
CA GLU A 174 -8.69 -4.28 8.59
C GLU A 174 -8.36 -3.15 9.58
N PRO A 175 -7.42 -3.32 10.54
CA PRO A 175 -7.09 -2.24 11.46
C PRO A 175 -6.56 -0.97 10.78
N THR A 176 -5.82 -1.12 9.70
CA THR A 176 -5.32 0.01 8.91
C THR A 176 -6.46 0.78 8.26
N LEU A 177 -7.38 0.06 7.61
CA LEU A 177 -8.55 0.69 6.96
C LEU A 177 -9.48 1.34 7.98
N ALA A 178 -9.69 0.71 9.14
CA ALA A 178 -10.49 1.28 10.22
C ALA A 178 -9.87 2.59 10.75
N THR A 179 -8.55 2.62 10.92
CA THR A 179 -7.84 3.83 11.37
C THR A 179 -7.87 4.95 10.30
N MET A 180 -7.93 4.59 9.02
CA MET A 180 -8.13 5.53 7.91
C MET A 180 -9.58 6.00 7.75
N GLY A 181 -10.54 5.39 8.48
CA GLY A 181 -11.98 5.71 8.36
C GLY A 181 -12.62 5.16 7.08
N LEU A 182 -12.07 4.10 6.51
CA LEU A 182 -12.58 3.48 5.28
C LEU A 182 -13.56 2.32 5.56
N VAL A 183 -13.55 1.78 6.77
CA VAL A 183 -14.42 0.69 7.25
C VAL A 183 -14.85 0.92 8.69
#